data_06bc8a51222edb0c8861d90895607206
#
_entry.id   06bc8a51222edb0c8861d90895607206
#
_cell.length_a   1.000
_cell.length_b   1.000
_cell.length_c   1.000
_cell.angle_alpha   90.00
_cell.angle_beta   90.00
_cell.angle_gamma   90.00
#
_symmetry.space_group_name_H-M   'P 1'
#
loop_
_entity.id
_entity.type
_entity.pdbx_description
1 polymer ?
#
loop_
_entity_poly.entity_id
_entity_poly.type
_entity_poly.pdbx_seq_one_letter_code
_entity_poly.pdbx_strand_id
1 'polypeptide(L)'
;MARAGCARAVIGIVAALMVLASDGRLSVAASGDGETTLPVPRFVTLHADRVNLRTGPGDRYPIEWVLTRKEMPVEITGQLEHWRRIRDWEGTSGWVHERMLTGKRAIIVKGGVRPVLRQPDPAAAVIARAEPGVVGHLLECRGVWCKVETGEVTGWMRRSDVWGVYPEETVP
;
A
#
# COMPACT_ATOMS: atom_id res chain seq x y z
N MET A 1 30.17 89.81 -16.81
CA MET A 1 30.46 90.26 -15.43
C MET A 1 30.28 88.98 -14.57
N ALA A 2 31.37 88.36 -14.22
CA ALA A 2 31.89 88.11 -12.85
C ALA A 2 30.86 87.50 -11.90
N ARG A 3 31.06 86.37 -11.30
CA ARG A 3 32.14 86.01 -10.36
C ARG A 3 32.08 84.47 -10.06
N ALA A 4 33.26 83.96 -9.88
CA ALA A 4 33.56 82.66 -9.35
C ALA A 4 33.12 82.46 -7.86
N GLY A 5 32.81 81.27 -7.53
CA GLY A 5 32.61 80.80 -6.18
C GLY A 5 33.08 79.35 -6.01
N CYS A 6 34.26 79.25 -5.42
CA CYS A 6 34.94 78.04 -5.04
C CYS A 6 34.25 77.47 -3.79
N ALA A 7 33.91 76.18 -3.80
CA ALA A 7 33.54 75.54 -2.56
C ALA A 7 34.09 74.10 -2.51
N ARG A 8 34.77 73.87 -1.44
CA ARG A 8 35.60 72.73 -1.04
C ARG A 8 34.91 71.40 -1.00
N ALA A 9 35.58 70.39 -1.55
CA ALA A 9 35.27 68.99 -1.35
C ALA A 9 35.50 68.56 0.10
N VAL A 10 34.51 67.93 0.69
CA VAL A 10 34.63 67.21 1.92
C VAL A 10 34.42 65.71 1.59
N ILE A 11 35.51 64.99 1.69
CA ILE A 11 35.52 63.54 1.52
C ILE A 11 35.01 62.93 2.85
N GLY A 12 33.79 62.43 2.82
CA GLY A 12 33.23 61.62 3.93
C GLY A 12 33.44 60.15 3.61
N ILE A 13 34.32 59.50 4.35
CA ILE A 13 34.54 58.06 4.30
C ILE A 13 33.38 57.42 5.09
N VAL A 14 32.45 56.82 4.36
CA VAL A 14 31.41 55.96 4.96
C VAL A 14 31.97 54.52 4.99
N ALA A 15 32.36 54.10 6.19
CA ALA A 15 32.71 52.71 6.43
C ALA A 15 31.41 51.86 6.41
N ALA A 16 31.23 51.08 5.35
CA ALA A 16 30.15 50.10 5.28
C ALA A 16 30.52 48.88 6.13
N LEU A 17 29.88 48.72 7.28
CA LEU A 17 29.90 47.48 8.04
C LEU A 17 29.05 46.46 7.26
N MET A 18 29.68 45.50 6.58
CA MET A 18 29.02 44.28 6.11
C MET A 18 28.77 43.38 7.32
N VAL A 19 27.53 43.33 7.76
CA VAL A 19 27.05 42.28 8.66
C VAL A 19 26.81 41.04 7.81
N LEU A 20 27.71 40.06 7.91
CA LEU A 20 27.50 38.71 7.38
C LEU A 20 26.45 38.02 8.25
N ALA A 21 25.19 38.05 7.83
CA ALA A 21 24.15 37.20 8.38
C ALA A 21 24.42 35.75 7.90
N SER A 22 25.03 34.97 8.80
CA SER A 22 25.16 33.54 8.60
C SER A 22 23.79 32.92 8.85
N ASP A 23 23.04 32.66 7.76
CA ASP A 23 21.85 31.81 7.78
C ASP A 23 22.29 30.37 8.10
N GLY A 24 22.38 30.07 9.37
CA GLY A 24 22.55 28.72 9.88
C GLY A 24 21.27 27.92 9.58
N ARG A 25 21.18 27.36 8.37
CA ARG A 25 20.20 26.32 8.10
C ARG A 25 20.56 25.10 8.93
N LEU A 26 19.84 24.89 10.02
CA LEU A 26 19.82 23.63 10.73
C LEU A 26 19.20 22.60 9.75
N SER A 27 20.08 21.88 9.04
CA SER A 27 19.67 20.65 8.37
C SER A 27 19.33 19.65 9.45
N VAL A 28 18.02 19.53 9.75
CA VAL A 28 17.51 18.37 10.46
C VAL A 28 17.73 17.18 9.53
N ALA A 29 18.81 16.46 9.75
CA ALA A 29 19.00 15.15 9.17
C ALA A 29 17.87 14.28 9.73
N ALA A 30 16.82 14.05 8.94
CA ALA A 30 15.88 13.00 9.18
C ALA A 30 16.67 11.69 9.08
N SER A 31 17.02 11.12 10.24
CA SER A 31 17.50 9.75 10.35
C SER A 31 16.32 8.85 9.95
N GLY A 32 16.15 8.67 8.66
CA GLY A 32 15.27 7.67 8.12
C GLY A 32 15.90 6.31 8.34
N ASP A 33 15.62 5.70 9.48
CA ASP A 33 15.78 4.26 9.60
C ASP A 33 14.93 3.65 8.50
N GLY A 34 15.61 2.95 7.56
CA GLY A 34 15.02 2.52 6.28
C GLY A 34 13.98 1.42 6.39
N GLU A 35 12.92 1.65 7.15
CA GLU A 35 11.69 0.89 7.05
C GLU A 35 10.93 1.41 5.84
N THR A 36 11.07 0.72 4.71
CA THR A 36 10.28 0.97 3.51
C THR A 36 8.82 0.68 3.82
N THR A 37 8.15 1.68 4.36
CA THR A 37 6.70 1.58 4.64
C THR A 37 5.96 1.69 3.32
N LEU A 38 5.59 0.53 2.76
CA LEU A 38 4.70 0.50 1.61
C LEU A 38 3.38 1.20 1.97
N PRO A 39 2.77 1.92 1.03
CA PRO A 39 1.54 2.67 1.28
C PRO A 39 0.40 1.75 1.76
N VAL A 40 -0.47 2.29 2.59
CA VAL A 40 -1.72 1.67 3.01
C VAL A 40 -2.89 2.50 2.47
N PRO A 41 -4.04 1.88 2.14
CA PRO A 41 -4.30 0.45 2.22
C PRO A 41 -3.66 -0.35 1.09
N ARG A 42 -3.41 -1.65 1.32
CA ARG A 42 -2.91 -2.58 0.29
C ARG A 42 -3.30 -4.00 0.58
N PHE A 43 -3.43 -4.81 -0.48
CA PHE A 43 -3.68 -6.24 -0.35
C PHE A 43 -2.38 -7.05 -0.27
N VAL A 44 -2.39 -8.04 0.60
CA VAL A 44 -1.34 -9.05 0.81
C VAL A 44 -1.99 -10.39 1.10
N THR A 45 -1.21 -11.45 1.31
CA THR A 45 -1.75 -12.76 1.69
C THR A 45 -1.16 -13.26 3.01
N LEU A 46 -1.90 -14.12 3.69
CA LEU A 46 -1.41 -14.84 4.86
C LEU A 46 -0.34 -15.85 4.41
N HIS A 47 0.81 -15.83 5.10
CA HIS A 47 1.93 -16.72 4.80
C HIS A 47 1.78 -18.07 5.51
N ALA A 48 1.21 -18.10 6.69
CA ALA A 48 1.09 -19.27 7.55
C ALA A 48 -0.33 -19.85 7.55
N ASP A 49 -0.43 -21.14 7.85
CA ASP A 49 -1.71 -21.85 7.97
C ASP A 49 -2.50 -21.41 9.21
N ARG A 50 -1.84 -20.81 10.19
CA ARG A 50 -2.44 -20.33 11.42
C ARG A 50 -1.85 -18.97 11.78
N VAL A 51 -2.70 -17.96 11.82
CA VAL A 51 -2.33 -16.57 12.11
C VAL A 51 -3.20 -16.01 13.23
N ASN A 52 -2.56 -15.61 14.32
CA ASN A 52 -3.24 -14.99 15.45
C ASN A 52 -3.55 -13.53 15.13
N LEU A 53 -4.82 -13.16 15.20
CA LEU A 53 -5.33 -11.81 15.07
C LEU A 53 -5.55 -11.24 16.48
N ARG A 54 -4.83 -10.16 16.78
CA ARG A 54 -4.82 -9.56 18.11
C ARG A 54 -5.59 -8.24 18.16
N THR A 55 -6.02 -7.86 19.35
CA THR A 55 -6.73 -6.58 19.57
C THR A 55 -5.84 -5.35 19.44
N GLY A 56 -4.50 -5.52 19.49
CA GLY A 56 -3.54 -4.41 19.39
C GLY A 56 -2.17 -4.84 18.86
N PRO A 57 -1.30 -3.86 18.54
CA PRO A 57 0.01 -4.08 17.96
C PRO A 57 1.03 -4.51 19.02
N GLY A 58 1.12 -5.80 19.29
CA GLY A 58 2.09 -6.37 20.23
C GLY A 58 1.67 -7.72 20.79
N ASP A 59 2.65 -8.50 21.23
CA ASP A 59 2.40 -9.85 21.77
C ASP A 59 1.63 -9.86 23.08
N ARG A 60 1.65 -8.75 23.81
CA ARG A 60 0.90 -8.55 25.06
C ARG A 60 -0.62 -8.40 24.88
N TYR A 61 -1.05 -8.06 23.63
CA TYR A 61 -2.47 -7.91 23.36
C TYR A 61 -3.15 -9.25 23.17
N PRO A 62 -4.37 -9.43 23.69
CA PRO A 62 -5.13 -10.67 23.56
C PRO A 62 -5.31 -11.09 22.10
N ILE A 63 -5.32 -12.41 21.88
CA ILE A 63 -5.74 -12.99 20.61
C ILE A 63 -7.26 -13.00 20.61
N GLU A 64 -7.86 -12.37 19.61
CA GLU A 64 -9.30 -12.30 19.42
C GLU A 64 -9.79 -13.36 18.45
N TRP A 65 -9.02 -13.55 17.36
CA TRP A 65 -9.32 -14.54 16.33
C TRP A 65 -8.08 -15.33 15.94
N VAL A 66 -8.30 -16.50 15.37
CA VAL A 66 -7.25 -17.30 14.74
C VAL A 66 -7.68 -17.59 13.31
N LEU A 67 -6.97 -16.99 12.36
CA LEU A 67 -7.18 -17.25 10.94
C LEU A 67 -6.44 -18.54 10.57
N THR A 68 -7.16 -19.52 10.00
CA THR A 68 -6.62 -20.86 9.73
C THR A 68 -6.49 -21.18 8.23
N ARG A 69 -6.49 -20.16 7.37
CA ARG A 69 -6.45 -20.33 5.94
C ARG A 69 -5.21 -19.67 5.34
N LYS A 70 -4.24 -20.49 4.94
CA LYS A 70 -3.07 -20.04 4.19
C LYS A 70 -3.47 -19.42 2.86
N GLU A 71 -2.67 -18.47 2.39
CA GLU A 71 -2.85 -17.76 1.12
C GLU A 71 -4.15 -16.95 1.02
N MET A 72 -4.91 -16.84 2.12
CA MET A 72 -6.09 -15.98 2.14
C MET A 72 -5.66 -14.51 1.95
N PRO A 73 -6.29 -13.78 1.02
CA PRO A 73 -6.05 -12.36 0.89
C PRO A 73 -6.52 -11.61 2.14
N VAL A 74 -5.77 -10.60 2.52
CA VAL A 74 -6.12 -9.65 3.57
C VAL A 74 -5.71 -8.25 3.14
N GLU A 75 -6.43 -7.25 3.59
CA GLU A 75 -6.10 -5.86 3.35
C GLU A 75 -5.37 -5.28 4.57
N ILE A 76 -4.17 -4.74 4.37
CA ILE A 76 -3.49 -3.95 5.40
C ILE A 76 -4.11 -2.56 5.40
N THR A 77 -4.71 -2.18 6.53
CA THR A 77 -5.37 -0.88 6.73
C THR A 77 -4.57 0.07 7.61
N GLY A 78 -3.53 -0.42 8.28
CA GLY A 78 -2.65 0.37 9.12
C GLY A 78 -1.36 -0.39 9.45
N GLN A 79 -0.36 0.34 9.93
CA GLN A 79 0.93 -0.26 10.30
C GLN A 79 1.55 0.51 11.46
N LEU A 80 2.19 -0.23 12.36
CA LEU A 80 2.96 0.31 13.47
C LEU A 80 4.13 -0.65 13.73
N GLU A 81 5.36 -0.20 13.55
CA GLU A 81 6.56 -1.02 13.66
C GLU A 81 6.42 -2.32 12.85
N HIS A 82 6.61 -3.48 13.49
CA HIS A 82 6.46 -4.80 12.88
C HIS A 82 5.00 -5.31 12.84
N TRP A 83 4.04 -4.51 13.25
CA TRP A 83 2.63 -4.89 13.31
C TRP A 83 1.84 -4.28 12.17
N ARG A 84 0.91 -5.06 11.62
CA ARG A 84 0.02 -4.65 10.53
C ARG A 84 -1.41 -4.85 11.00
N ARG A 85 -2.20 -3.78 10.90
CA ARG A 85 -3.64 -3.91 11.08
C ARG A 85 -4.22 -4.42 9.79
N ILE A 86 -4.87 -5.57 9.85
CA ILE A 86 -5.48 -6.20 8.68
C ILE A 86 -7.00 -6.23 8.79
N ARG A 87 -7.64 -6.37 7.63
CA ARG A 87 -9.05 -6.66 7.50
C ARG A 87 -9.21 -7.81 6.50
N ASP A 88 -10.07 -8.78 6.83
CA ASP A 88 -10.42 -9.86 5.92
C ASP A 88 -11.64 -9.51 5.04
N TRP A 89 -12.05 -10.43 4.18
CA TRP A 89 -13.17 -10.26 3.25
C TRP A 89 -14.55 -10.26 3.94
N GLU A 90 -14.66 -10.74 5.17
CA GLU A 90 -15.86 -10.71 6.01
C GLU A 90 -15.94 -9.44 6.87
N GLY A 91 -14.87 -8.65 6.89
CA GLY A 91 -14.78 -7.42 7.67
C GLY A 91 -14.11 -7.59 9.03
N THR A 92 -13.70 -8.81 9.40
CA THR A 92 -12.96 -9.07 10.63
C THR A 92 -11.64 -8.32 10.59
N SER A 93 -11.30 -7.59 11.62
CA SER A 93 -10.07 -6.79 11.65
C SER A 93 -9.30 -6.96 12.95
N GLY A 94 -7.98 -6.78 12.89
CA GLY A 94 -7.09 -6.87 14.04
C GLY A 94 -5.63 -6.74 13.62
N TRP A 95 -4.73 -7.01 14.55
CA TRP A 95 -3.31 -6.83 14.37
C TRP A 95 -2.59 -8.17 14.23
N VAL A 96 -1.71 -8.25 13.25
CA VAL A 96 -0.84 -9.41 13.01
C VAL A 96 0.60 -8.94 12.86
N HIS A 97 1.55 -9.80 13.19
CA HIS A 97 2.96 -9.51 12.96
C HIS A 97 3.25 -9.63 11.45
N GLU A 98 4.04 -8.71 10.89
CA GLU A 98 4.33 -8.65 9.44
C GLU A 98 4.89 -9.95 8.85
N ARG A 99 5.68 -10.73 9.62
CA ARG A 99 6.19 -12.04 9.20
C ARG A 99 5.11 -13.07 8.91
N MET A 100 3.86 -12.84 9.33
CA MET A 100 2.71 -13.68 9.00
C MET A 100 2.11 -13.37 7.64
N LEU A 101 2.64 -12.35 6.96
CA LEU A 101 2.15 -11.84 5.69
C LEU A 101 3.19 -12.03 4.59
N THR A 102 2.72 -12.13 3.34
CA THR A 102 3.56 -12.15 2.15
C THR A 102 3.01 -11.20 1.09
N GLY A 103 3.89 -10.58 0.30
CA GLY A 103 3.50 -9.70 -0.79
C GLY A 103 2.85 -10.40 -2.01
N LYS A 104 2.72 -11.73 -1.99
CA LYS A 104 1.97 -12.46 -3.03
C LYS A 104 0.54 -11.93 -3.08
N ARG A 105 -0.03 -11.92 -4.29
CA ARG A 105 -1.39 -11.45 -4.49
C ARG A 105 -2.33 -12.63 -4.64
N ALA A 106 -3.43 -12.56 -3.95
CA ALA A 106 -4.51 -13.54 -4.05
C ALA A 106 -5.86 -12.84 -4.08
N ILE A 107 -6.86 -13.59 -4.49
CA ILE A 107 -8.27 -13.18 -4.45
C ILE A 107 -9.08 -14.22 -3.70
N ILE A 108 -10.27 -13.82 -3.26
CA ILE A 108 -11.31 -14.72 -2.79
C ILE A 108 -12.59 -14.43 -3.59
N VAL A 109 -13.26 -15.49 -4.04
CA VAL A 109 -14.52 -15.38 -4.78
C VAL A 109 -15.64 -14.98 -3.83
N LYS A 110 -16.40 -13.95 -4.19
CA LYS A 110 -17.49 -13.43 -3.37
C LYS A 110 -18.86 -13.59 -4.04
N GLY A 111 -19.89 -13.58 -3.20
CA GLY A 111 -21.28 -13.71 -3.66
C GLY A 111 -21.64 -15.16 -4.01
N GLY A 112 -22.15 -15.39 -5.23
CA GLY A 112 -22.53 -16.72 -5.70
C GLY A 112 -21.42 -17.45 -6.45
N VAL A 113 -21.77 -18.58 -7.05
CA VAL A 113 -20.89 -19.31 -7.98
C VAL A 113 -20.56 -18.44 -9.19
N ARG A 114 -19.30 -18.29 -9.53
CA ARG A 114 -18.79 -17.41 -10.57
C ARG A 114 -18.11 -18.19 -11.69
N PRO A 115 -18.30 -17.80 -12.96
CA PRO A 115 -17.62 -18.44 -14.06
C PRO A 115 -16.15 -18.03 -14.12
N VAL A 116 -15.28 -18.98 -14.41
CA VAL A 116 -13.91 -18.78 -14.84
C VAL A 116 -13.87 -18.94 -16.35
N LEU A 117 -13.48 -17.87 -17.07
CA LEU A 117 -13.52 -17.81 -18.53
C LEU A 117 -12.14 -18.05 -19.12
N ARG A 118 -12.10 -18.57 -20.34
CA ARG A 118 -10.84 -18.81 -21.09
C ARG A 118 -10.14 -17.50 -21.48
N GLN A 119 -10.89 -16.46 -21.76
CA GLN A 119 -10.42 -15.15 -22.21
C GLN A 119 -11.19 -14.03 -21.47
N PRO A 120 -10.65 -12.80 -21.41
CA PRO A 120 -11.31 -11.67 -20.78
C PRO A 120 -12.43 -11.08 -21.65
N ASP A 121 -13.41 -11.91 -21.98
CA ASP A 121 -14.55 -11.59 -22.83
C ASP A 121 -15.80 -12.25 -22.24
N PRO A 122 -16.93 -11.52 -22.10
CA PRO A 122 -18.18 -12.08 -21.58
C PRO A 122 -18.72 -13.26 -22.44
N ALA A 123 -18.38 -13.31 -23.74
CA ALA A 123 -18.78 -14.36 -24.66
C ALA A 123 -17.81 -15.55 -24.67
N ALA A 124 -16.71 -15.48 -23.95
CA ALA A 124 -15.70 -16.54 -23.91
C ALA A 124 -16.24 -17.81 -23.23
N ALA A 125 -15.67 -18.96 -23.63
CA ALA A 125 -16.01 -20.24 -23.05
C ALA A 125 -15.73 -20.29 -21.55
N VAL A 126 -16.69 -20.77 -20.77
CA VAL A 126 -16.54 -21.09 -19.35
C VAL A 126 -15.71 -22.36 -19.23
N ILE A 127 -14.57 -22.28 -18.54
CA ILE A 127 -13.67 -23.42 -18.34
C ILE A 127 -13.79 -24.03 -16.94
N ALA A 128 -14.32 -23.26 -15.99
CA ALA A 128 -14.63 -23.72 -14.63
C ALA A 128 -15.69 -22.83 -13.98
N ARG A 129 -16.20 -23.27 -12.85
CA ARG A 129 -17.06 -22.47 -11.97
C ARG A 129 -16.44 -22.47 -10.58
N ALA A 130 -16.22 -21.28 -10.02
CA ALA A 130 -15.66 -21.10 -8.70
C ALA A 130 -16.78 -20.78 -7.70
N GLU A 131 -16.80 -21.49 -6.60
CA GLU A 131 -17.73 -21.28 -5.49
C GLU A 131 -17.32 -20.07 -4.63
N PRO A 132 -18.27 -19.46 -3.90
CA PRO A 132 -17.94 -18.44 -2.90
C PRO A 132 -16.89 -18.94 -1.91
N GLY A 133 -15.94 -18.08 -1.57
CA GLY A 133 -14.88 -18.42 -0.64
C GLY A 133 -13.69 -19.16 -1.26
N VAL A 134 -13.74 -19.53 -2.54
CA VAL A 134 -12.55 -20.09 -3.21
C VAL A 134 -11.45 -19.03 -3.27
N VAL A 135 -10.26 -19.40 -2.84
CA VAL A 135 -9.05 -18.58 -2.92
C VAL A 135 -8.28 -18.94 -4.19
N GLY A 136 -7.78 -17.93 -4.88
CA GLY A 136 -6.92 -18.12 -6.06
C GLY A 136 -5.79 -17.12 -6.09
N HIS A 137 -4.68 -17.48 -6.73
CA HIS A 137 -3.59 -16.56 -7.00
C HIS A 137 -4.02 -15.55 -8.05
N LEU A 138 -3.76 -14.28 -7.78
CA LEU A 138 -3.98 -13.19 -8.73
C LEU A 138 -2.73 -13.06 -9.60
N LEU A 139 -2.88 -13.31 -10.89
CA LEU A 139 -1.78 -13.26 -11.85
C LEU A 139 -1.71 -11.89 -12.55
N GLU A 140 -2.88 -11.36 -12.93
CA GLU A 140 -2.97 -10.15 -13.73
C GLU A 140 -4.36 -9.52 -13.57
N CYS A 141 -4.46 -8.17 -13.62
CA CYS A 141 -5.74 -7.47 -13.76
C CYS A 141 -5.65 -6.37 -14.79
N ARG A 142 -6.58 -6.38 -15.77
CA ARG A 142 -6.75 -5.36 -16.81
C ARG A 142 -8.20 -4.92 -16.88
N GLY A 143 -8.46 -3.65 -16.66
CA GLY A 143 -9.82 -3.11 -16.65
C GLY A 143 -10.73 -3.90 -15.69
N VAL A 144 -11.81 -4.46 -16.21
CA VAL A 144 -12.82 -5.21 -15.43
C VAL A 144 -12.52 -6.69 -15.27
N TRP A 145 -11.37 -7.17 -15.77
CA TRP A 145 -11.01 -8.57 -15.76
C TRP A 145 -9.75 -8.83 -14.95
N CYS A 146 -9.75 -9.93 -14.22
CA CYS A 146 -8.58 -10.44 -13.52
C CYS A 146 -8.31 -11.89 -13.94
N LYS A 147 -7.06 -12.19 -14.26
CA LYS A 147 -6.56 -13.54 -14.49
C LYS A 147 -6.18 -14.17 -13.18
N VAL A 148 -6.76 -15.29 -12.88
CA VAL A 148 -6.60 -15.98 -11.61
C VAL A 148 -6.23 -17.44 -11.84
N GLU A 149 -5.48 -18.00 -10.89
CA GLU A 149 -5.17 -19.41 -10.82
C GLU A 149 -5.83 -19.97 -9.56
N THR A 150 -6.75 -20.92 -9.75
CA THR A 150 -7.50 -21.57 -8.67
C THR A 150 -7.34 -23.08 -8.81
N GLY A 151 -6.56 -23.71 -7.93
CA GLY A 151 -6.15 -25.10 -8.09
C GLY A 151 -5.38 -25.31 -9.40
N GLU A 152 -5.87 -26.21 -10.26
CA GLU A 152 -5.25 -26.49 -11.57
C GLU A 152 -5.80 -25.62 -12.71
N VAL A 153 -6.77 -24.74 -12.42
CA VAL A 153 -7.44 -23.94 -13.45
C VAL A 153 -6.90 -22.52 -13.45
N THR A 154 -6.41 -22.08 -14.60
CA THR A 154 -6.05 -20.68 -14.86
C THR A 154 -7.02 -20.08 -15.85
N GLY A 155 -7.64 -18.95 -15.49
CA GLY A 155 -8.61 -18.29 -16.35
C GLY A 155 -8.96 -16.88 -15.88
N TRP A 156 -9.97 -16.30 -16.46
CA TRP A 156 -10.38 -14.93 -16.27
C TRP A 156 -11.71 -14.84 -15.50
N MET A 157 -11.75 -13.98 -14.52
CA MET A 157 -12.94 -13.64 -13.74
C MET A 157 -13.21 -12.13 -13.79
N ARG A 158 -14.45 -11.73 -13.59
CA ARG A 158 -14.73 -10.31 -13.40
C ARG A 158 -14.16 -9.83 -12.07
N ARG A 159 -13.55 -8.66 -12.10
CA ARG A 159 -13.03 -7.99 -10.89
C ARG A 159 -14.12 -7.81 -9.82
N SER A 160 -15.36 -7.54 -10.24
CA SER A 160 -16.50 -7.41 -9.33
C SER A 160 -16.84 -8.68 -8.56
N ASP A 161 -16.44 -9.84 -9.06
CA ASP A 161 -16.76 -11.16 -8.50
C ASP A 161 -15.74 -11.63 -7.45
N VAL A 162 -14.67 -10.88 -7.28
CA VAL A 162 -13.56 -11.22 -6.37
C VAL A 162 -13.29 -10.10 -5.37
N TRP A 163 -12.65 -10.46 -4.27
CA TRP A 163 -12.07 -9.55 -3.30
C TRP A 163 -10.57 -9.80 -3.22
N GLY A 164 -9.75 -8.79 -2.93
CA GLY A 164 -8.29 -8.89 -2.93
C GLY A 164 -7.63 -8.00 -4.00
N VAL A 165 -8.43 -7.19 -4.72
CA VAL A 165 -7.97 -6.24 -5.73
C VAL A 165 -8.84 -4.98 -5.71
N TYR A 166 -8.24 -3.81 -5.89
CA TYR A 166 -8.98 -2.55 -5.95
C TYR A 166 -9.60 -2.32 -7.32
N PRO A 167 -10.69 -1.53 -7.42
CA PRO A 167 -11.41 -1.29 -8.68
C PRO A 167 -10.52 -0.78 -9.82
N GLU A 168 -9.60 0.13 -9.53
CA GLU A 168 -8.73 0.79 -10.52
C GLU A 168 -7.29 0.25 -10.51
N GLU A 169 -7.04 -0.81 -9.75
CA GLU A 169 -5.68 -1.35 -9.62
C GLU A 169 -5.27 -2.10 -10.89
N THR A 170 -4.09 -1.80 -11.39
CA THR A 170 -3.43 -2.60 -12.43
C THR A 170 -2.45 -3.56 -11.77
N VAL A 171 -2.63 -4.85 -12.02
CA VAL A 171 -1.73 -5.90 -11.57
C VAL A 171 -1.11 -6.49 -12.82
N PRO A 172 0.23 -6.32 -13.00
CA PRO A 172 0.94 -6.79 -14.19
C PRO A 172 1.06 -8.28 -14.24
#